data_ea40948a1520a94834f56800cb6f5d55
#
_entry.id   ea40948a1520a94834f56800cb6f5d55
#
_cell.length_a   1.000
_cell.length_b   1.000
_cell.length_c   1.000
_cell.angle_alpha   90.00
_cell.angle_beta   90.00
_cell.angle_gamma   90.00
#
_symmetry.space_group_name_H-M   'P 1'
#
loop_
_entity.id
_entity.type
_entity.pdbx_description
1 polymer ?
#
loop_
_entity_poly.entity_id
_entity_poly.type
_entity_poly.pdbx_seq_one_letter_code
_entity_poly.pdbx_strand_id
1 'polypeptide(L)'
;AQGWGYAVFGKVVGGTDITLDDQTSRGSAFGKSNVIAQTVRVNGDLRAISPEQLNLARQTMSKIVAAHLPGAGATIRFDEGYPPMAPTEGNAKLLSIYSKASEDHGFGPVTAINPRNAGAADISFVADKVDMALDGIGMMGSGGHTVDEVGDLSTLDSQTIRAAVTLYRLSLSP
;
A
#
# COMPACT_ATOMS: atom_id res chain seq x y z
N ALA A 1 -10.99 -13.39 -9.25
CA ALA A 1 -10.49 -12.03 -9.47
C ALA A 1 -8.98 -12.08 -9.65
N GLN A 2 -8.45 -11.60 -10.77
CA GLN A 2 -7.00 -11.45 -10.92
C GLN A 2 -6.57 -10.28 -10.05
N GLY A 3 -5.87 -10.59 -8.96
CA GLY A 3 -5.37 -9.60 -8.05
C GLY A 3 -4.22 -8.79 -8.67
N TRP A 4 -4.15 -7.52 -8.31
CA TRP A 4 -3.10 -6.62 -8.73
C TRP A 4 -2.17 -6.38 -7.54
N GLY A 5 -0.96 -6.89 -7.64
CA GLY A 5 0.17 -6.49 -6.82
C GLY A 5 1.22 -5.86 -7.72
N TYR A 6 2.15 -5.12 -7.14
CA TYR A 6 3.30 -4.59 -7.87
C TYR A 6 4.55 -4.55 -6.99
N ALA A 7 5.70 -4.61 -7.63
CA ALA A 7 6.98 -4.34 -7.03
C ALA A 7 7.64 -3.16 -7.73
N VAL A 8 8.19 -2.24 -6.96
CA VAL A 8 8.92 -1.07 -7.46
C VAL A 8 10.33 -1.11 -6.90
N PHE A 9 11.32 -0.94 -7.75
CA PHE A 9 12.70 -0.76 -7.34
C PHE A 9 13.00 0.73 -7.23
N GLY A 10 13.01 1.23 -6.00
CA GLY A 10 13.22 2.66 -5.74
C GLY A 10 14.69 3.07 -5.75
N LYS A 11 15.61 2.13 -5.44
CA LYS A 11 17.05 2.42 -5.40
C LYS A 11 17.86 1.20 -5.86
N VAL A 12 18.80 1.41 -6.76
CA VAL A 12 19.76 0.41 -7.21
C VAL A 12 21.15 1.03 -7.17
N VAL A 13 22.06 0.42 -6.42
CA VAL A 13 23.46 0.88 -6.31
C VAL A 13 24.38 -0.33 -6.54
N GLY A 14 25.32 -0.22 -7.46
CA GLY A 14 26.23 -1.31 -7.79
C GLY A 14 27.60 -0.82 -8.23
N GLY A 15 28.65 -1.54 -7.82
CA GLY A 15 30.03 -1.20 -8.14
C GLY A 15 31.04 -2.18 -7.55
N THR A 16 32.33 -1.91 -7.78
CA THR A 16 33.43 -2.62 -7.10
C THR A 16 33.57 -2.19 -5.64
N ASP A 17 33.11 -0.97 -5.32
CA ASP A 17 32.98 -0.47 -3.98
C ASP A 17 31.68 0.34 -3.87
N ILE A 18 30.87 0.09 -2.85
CA ILE A 18 29.61 0.79 -2.61
C ILE A 18 29.50 1.20 -1.13
N THR A 19 28.97 2.38 -0.91
CA THR A 19 28.53 2.81 0.42
C THR A 19 27.04 3.09 0.39
N LEU A 20 26.35 2.73 1.47
CA LEU A 20 24.90 2.96 1.64
C LEU A 20 24.63 3.45 3.05
N ASP A 21 23.84 4.51 3.12
CA ASP A 21 23.25 5.01 4.35
C ASP A 21 21.74 4.79 4.24
N ASP A 22 21.23 3.84 5.01
CA ASP A 22 19.82 3.48 5.01
C ASP A 22 18.96 4.55 5.73
N GLN A 23 19.54 5.38 6.62
CA GLN A 23 18.80 6.43 7.31
C GLN A 23 18.50 7.62 6.38
N THR A 24 19.48 8.02 5.60
CA THR A 24 19.32 9.13 4.64
C THR A 24 18.87 8.67 3.25
N SER A 25 18.76 7.36 3.03
CA SER A 25 18.48 6.74 1.73
C SER A 25 19.47 7.14 0.64
N ARG A 26 20.71 7.49 1.02
CA ARG A 26 21.79 7.89 0.11
C ARG A 26 22.81 6.77 -0.07
N GLY A 27 23.50 6.79 -1.21
CA GLY A 27 24.59 5.86 -1.47
C GLY A 27 25.54 6.39 -2.53
N SER A 28 26.75 5.86 -2.53
CA SER A 28 27.73 6.08 -3.57
C SER A 28 28.25 4.75 -4.09
N ALA A 29 28.75 4.75 -5.33
CA ALA A 29 29.36 3.60 -5.95
C ALA A 29 30.60 4.02 -6.73
N PHE A 30 31.63 3.18 -6.67
CA PHE A 30 32.80 3.28 -7.53
C PHE A 30 32.90 2.02 -8.41
N GLY A 31 33.25 2.19 -9.66
CA GLY A 31 33.49 1.10 -10.59
C GLY A 31 34.02 1.61 -11.94
N LYS A 32 34.67 0.71 -12.70
CA LYS A 32 35.11 0.99 -14.04
C LYS A 32 34.15 0.35 -15.03
N SER A 33 33.99 0.97 -16.19
CA SER A 33 33.06 0.51 -17.25
C SER A 33 33.32 -0.90 -17.79
N ASN A 34 34.53 -1.41 -17.59
CA ASN A 34 34.99 -2.72 -18.06
C ASN A 34 35.21 -3.73 -16.91
N VAL A 35 34.72 -3.44 -15.72
CA VAL A 35 34.81 -4.31 -14.54
C VAL A 35 33.41 -4.65 -14.04
N ILE A 36 33.18 -5.95 -13.82
CA ILE A 36 31.91 -6.42 -13.26
C ILE A 36 31.76 -5.88 -11.82
N ALA A 37 30.58 -5.39 -11.49
CA ALA A 37 30.26 -4.94 -10.13
C ALA A 37 30.43 -6.10 -9.13
N GLN A 38 31.21 -5.87 -8.08
CA GLN A 38 31.39 -6.85 -7.02
C GLN A 38 30.15 -6.97 -6.12
N THR A 39 29.46 -5.85 -5.92
CA THR A 39 28.25 -5.78 -5.10
C THR A 39 27.21 -4.93 -5.79
N VAL A 40 25.95 -5.41 -5.76
CA VAL A 40 24.76 -4.64 -6.17
C VAL A 40 23.75 -4.73 -5.03
N ARG A 41 23.24 -3.59 -4.61
CA ARG A 41 22.16 -3.51 -3.63
C ARG A 41 20.92 -2.85 -4.24
N VAL A 42 19.79 -3.50 -4.05
CA VAL A 42 18.49 -3.06 -4.57
C VAL A 42 17.53 -2.92 -3.39
N ASN A 43 16.88 -1.79 -3.29
CA ASN A 43 15.79 -1.56 -2.35
C ASN A 43 14.51 -1.30 -3.14
N GLY A 44 13.40 -1.83 -2.67
CA GLY A 44 12.12 -1.70 -3.34
C GLY A 44 10.94 -1.80 -2.40
N ASP A 45 9.76 -1.53 -2.93
CA ASP A 45 8.47 -1.68 -2.26
C ASP A 45 7.69 -2.81 -2.97
N LEU A 46 7.10 -3.71 -2.18
CA LEU A 46 6.27 -4.81 -2.65
C LEU A 46 4.87 -4.65 -2.08
N ARG A 47 3.89 -4.46 -2.94
CA ARG A 47 2.48 -4.34 -2.56
C ARG A 47 1.65 -5.46 -3.16
N ALA A 48 0.69 -5.93 -2.39
CA ALA A 48 -0.27 -6.96 -2.77
C ALA A 48 -1.66 -6.57 -2.25
N ILE A 49 -2.70 -7.16 -2.81
CA ILE A 49 -4.08 -6.90 -2.38
C ILE A 49 -4.60 -7.90 -1.36
N SER A 50 -3.84 -8.97 -1.10
CA SER A 50 -4.16 -9.93 -0.05
C SER A 50 -2.90 -10.51 0.60
N PRO A 51 -2.98 -11.03 1.83
CA PRO A 51 -1.88 -11.71 2.51
C PRO A 51 -1.36 -12.91 1.71
N GLU A 52 -2.24 -13.70 1.08
CA GLU A 52 -1.88 -14.86 0.28
C GLU A 52 -1.05 -14.44 -0.93
N GLN A 53 -1.47 -13.36 -1.62
CA GLN A 53 -0.73 -12.82 -2.75
C GLN A 53 0.65 -12.31 -2.33
N LEU A 54 0.74 -11.61 -1.19
CA LEU A 54 2.00 -11.14 -0.64
C LEU A 54 2.95 -12.30 -0.35
N ASN A 55 2.45 -13.34 0.32
CA ASN A 55 3.23 -14.53 0.65
C ASN A 55 3.71 -15.27 -0.60
N LEU A 56 2.86 -15.44 -1.60
CA LEU A 56 3.22 -16.05 -2.88
C LEU A 56 4.30 -15.24 -3.61
N ALA A 57 4.18 -13.92 -3.62
CA ALA A 57 5.18 -13.04 -4.22
C ALA A 57 6.53 -13.15 -3.50
N ARG A 58 6.56 -13.09 -2.17
CA ARG A 58 7.77 -13.27 -1.35
C ARG A 58 8.45 -14.62 -1.61
N GLN A 59 7.68 -15.70 -1.62
CA GLN A 59 8.19 -17.04 -1.91
C GLN A 59 8.77 -17.13 -3.33
N THR A 60 8.09 -16.55 -4.31
CA THR A 60 8.54 -16.56 -5.70
C THR A 60 9.83 -15.76 -5.87
N MET A 61 9.91 -14.55 -5.29
CA MET A 61 11.11 -13.73 -5.30
C MET A 61 12.28 -14.44 -4.61
N SER A 62 12.05 -15.10 -3.47
CA SER A 62 13.07 -15.87 -2.76
C SER A 62 13.62 -17.03 -3.62
N LYS A 63 12.74 -17.76 -4.33
CA LYS A 63 13.14 -18.83 -5.25
C LYS A 63 13.99 -18.29 -6.42
N ILE A 64 13.59 -17.16 -7.00
CA ILE A 64 14.33 -16.51 -8.08
C ILE A 64 15.72 -16.11 -7.60
N VAL A 65 15.82 -15.47 -6.44
CA VAL A 65 17.10 -15.00 -5.88
C VAL A 65 18.01 -16.18 -5.52
N ALA A 66 17.46 -17.30 -5.04
CA ALA A 66 18.24 -18.51 -4.76
C ALA A 66 18.83 -19.16 -6.02
N ALA A 67 18.28 -18.90 -7.20
CA ALA A 67 18.75 -19.42 -8.49
C ALA A 67 19.83 -18.52 -9.13
N HIS A 68 20.76 -18.01 -8.33
CA HIS A 68 21.86 -17.17 -8.81
C HIS A 68 22.85 -17.91 -9.69
N LEU A 69 23.61 -17.20 -10.49
CA LEU A 69 24.65 -17.77 -11.37
C LEU A 69 25.81 -18.37 -10.57
N PRO A 70 26.50 -19.40 -11.10
CA PRO A 70 27.73 -19.92 -10.51
C PRO A 70 28.77 -18.81 -10.28
N GLY A 71 29.43 -18.81 -9.13
CA GLY A 71 30.40 -17.79 -8.74
C GLY A 71 29.78 -16.45 -8.27
N ALA A 72 28.46 -16.32 -8.29
CA ALA A 72 27.74 -15.20 -7.70
C ALA A 72 26.97 -15.66 -6.46
N GLY A 73 26.52 -14.70 -5.66
CA GLY A 73 25.60 -14.93 -4.54
C GLY A 73 24.51 -13.85 -4.54
N ALA A 74 23.34 -14.20 -4.05
CA ALA A 74 22.26 -13.25 -3.88
C ALA A 74 21.46 -13.57 -2.63
N THR A 75 20.99 -12.53 -1.95
CA THR A 75 20.11 -12.62 -0.78
C THR A 75 18.97 -11.64 -0.93
N ILE A 76 17.81 -11.99 -0.38
CA ILE A 76 16.67 -11.10 -0.29
C ILE A 76 16.15 -11.09 1.15
N ARG A 77 15.77 -9.92 1.63
CA ARG A 77 15.11 -9.73 2.92
C ARG A 77 13.84 -8.96 2.68
N PHE A 78 12.79 -9.30 3.42
CA PHE A 78 11.53 -8.58 3.44
C PHE A 78 11.35 -7.99 4.84
N ASP A 79 11.21 -6.69 4.91
CA ASP A 79 10.85 -6.00 6.13
C ASP A 79 9.31 -5.94 6.20
N GLU A 80 8.76 -6.03 7.41
CA GLU A 80 7.31 -5.93 7.59
C GLU A 80 6.89 -4.46 7.44
N GLY A 81 5.81 -4.26 6.73
CA GLY A 81 5.16 -2.97 6.52
C GLY A 81 3.66 -3.07 6.79
N TYR A 82 2.88 -2.19 6.16
CA TYR A 82 1.43 -2.26 6.23
C TYR A 82 0.93 -3.57 5.60
N PRO A 83 0.12 -4.36 6.34
CA PRO A 83 -0.47 -5.57 5.77
C PRO A 83 -1.44 -5.22 4.64
N PRO A 84 -1.63 -6.12 3.65
CA PRO A 84 -2.65 -5.93 2.63
C PRO A 84 -4.04 -5.95 3.24
N MET A 85 -4.91 -5.04 2.82
CA MET A 85 -6.33 -5.06 3.13
C MET A 85 -7.10 -5.66 1.95
N ALA A 86 -7.46 -6.93 2.06
CA ALA A 86 -8.18 -7.62 0.99
C ALA A 86 -9.60 -7.07 0.80
N PRO A 87 -10.09 -6.96 -0.45
CA PRO A 87 -11.49 -6.66 -0.70
C PRO A 87 -12.36 -7.86 -0.29
N THR A 88 -13.15 -7.69 0.77
CA THR A 88 -14.07 -8.71 1.29
C THR A 88 -15.53 -8.36 0.99
N GLU A 89 -16.43 -9.34 1.09
CA GLU A 89 -17.87 -9.08 1.02
C GLU A 89 -18.32 -8.15 2.16
N GLY A 90 -17.72 -8.27 3.35
CA GLY A 90 -17.98 -7.38 4.47
C GLY A 90 -17.61 -5.93 4.17
N ASN A 91 -16.45 -5.71 3.55
CA ASN A 91 -16.02 -4.37 3.14
C ASN A 91 -16.95 -3.79 2.06
N ALA A 92 -17.40 -4.61 1.11
CA ALA A 92 -18.37 -4.19 0.09
C ALA A 92 -19.74 -3.84 0.72
N LYS A 93 -20.18 -4.60 1.72
CA LYS A 93 -21.41 -4.32 2.48
C LYS A 93 -21.29 -2.98 3.23
N LEU A 94 -20.19 -2.74 3.93
CA LEU A 94 -19.97 -1.48 4.65
C LEU A 94 -19.92 -0.29 3.68
N LEU A 95 -19.24 -0.44 2.54
CA LEU A 95 -19.23 0.59 1.50
C LEU A 95 -20.63 0.89 0.97
N SER A 96 -21.47 -0.13 0.78
CA SER A 96 -22.86 0.06 0.34
C SER A 96 -23.67 0.88 1.36
N ILE A 97 -23.50 0.61 2.67
CA ILE A 97 -24.16 1.38 3.74
C ILE A 97 -23.68 2.84 3.72
N TYR A 98 -22.37 3.05 3.56
CA TYR A 98 -21.76 4.37 3.49
C TYR A 98 -22.22 5.15 2.23
N SER A 99 -22.25 4.48 1.07
CA SER A 99 -22.76 5.07 -0.17
C SER A 99 -24.23 5.47 -0.05
N LYS A 100 -25.07 4.61 0.56
CA LYS A 100 -26.47 4.93 0.81
C LYS A 100 -26.63 6.13 1.75
N ALA A 101 -25.81 6.24 2.78
CA ALA A 101 -25.79 7.43 3.65
C ALA A 101 -25.45 8.71 2.88
N SER A 102 -24.51 8.62 1.94
CA SER A 102 -24.12 9.72 1.04
C SER A 102 -25.24 10.15 0.11
N GLU A 103 -25.88 9.20 -0.55
CA GLU A 103 -26.99 9.44 -1.48
C GLU A 103 -28.21 10.07 -0.81
N ASP A 104 -28.57 9.57 0.36
CA ASP A 104 -29.73 10.06 1.13
C ASP A 104 -29.57 11.52 1.59
N HIS A 105 -28.34 12.03 1.61
CA HIS A 105 -28.03 13.42 1.94
C HIS A 105 -27.63 14.26 0.71
N GLY A 106 -27.82 13.73 -0.49
CA GLY A 106 -27.60 14.46 -1.74
C GLY A 106 -26.12 14.61 -2.15
N PHE A 107 -25.21 13.84 -1.53
CA PHE A 107 -23.78 13.91 -1.87
C PHE A 107 -23.37 12.94 -2.98
N GLY A 108 -24.32 12.18 -3.53
CA GLY A 108 -24.08 11.20 -4.57
C GLY A 108 -23.49 9.86 -4.07
N PRO A 109 -23.32 8.88 -4.98
CA PRO A 109 -22.82 7.56 -4.63
C PRO A 109 -21.33 7.58 -4.31
N VAL A 110 -20.90 6.66 -3.43
CA VAL A 110 -19.49 6.40 -3.11
C VAL A 110 -19.11 5.01 -3.64
N THR A 111 -18.00 4.94 -4.35
CA THR A 111 -17.51 3.70 -4.95
C THR A 111 -16.13 3.32 -4.44
N ALA A 112 -15.79 2.04 -4.51
CA ALA A 112 -14.46 1.58 -4.16
C ALA A 112 -13.39 2.19 -5.08
N ILE A 113 -12.26 2.57 -4.49
CA ILE A 113 -11.09 2.99 -5.26
C ILE A 113 -10.51 1.80 -6.03
N ASN A 114 -9.91 2.06 -7.18
CA ASN A 114 -9.11 1.04 -7.85
C ASN A 114 -7.94 0.63 -6.93
N PRO A 115 -7.76 -0.66 -6.63
CA PRO A 115 -6.69 -1.12 -5.75
C PRO A 115 -5.27 -0.67 -6.14
N ARG A 116 -5.04 -0.37 -7.42
CA ARG A 116 -3.77 0.19 -7.89
C ARG A 116 -3.48 1.61 -7.39
N ASN A 117 -4.53 2.34 -7.05
CA ASN A 117 -4.44 3.71 -6.56
C ASN A 117 -4.59 3.78 -5.04
N ALA A 118 -4.79 2.64 -4.39
CA ALA A 118 -4.91 2.57 -2.95
C ALA A 118 -3.55 2.80 -2.27
N GLY A 119 -3.54 3.65 -1.26
CA GLY A 119 -2.42 3.81 -0.34
C GLY A 119 -2.37 2.71 0.71
N ALA A 120 -1.44 2.84 1.65
CA ALA A 120 -1.44 2.09 2.89
C ALA A 120 -2.16 2.90 3.97
N ALA A 121 -2.93 2.23 4.84
CA ALA A 121 -3.67 2.89 5.91
C ALA A 121 -3.75 2.02 7.16
N ASP A 122 -3.85 2.65 8.32
CA ASP A 122 -3.78 1.99 9.64
C ASP A 122 -4.90 0.95 9.84
N ILE A 123 -6.04 1.12 9.18
CA ILE A 123 -7.13 0.14 9.19
C ILE A 123 -6.69 -1.26 8.77
N SER A 124 -5.64 -1.37 7.95
CA SER A 124 -5.12 -2.66 7.50
C SER A 124 -4.57 -3.54 8.62
N PHE A 125 -4.13 -2.94 9.74
CA PHE A 125 -3.63 -3.69 10.91
C PHE A 125 -4.75 -4.37 11.72
N VAL A 126 -5.99 -3.97 11.51
CA VAL A 126 -7.15 -4.54 12.19
C VAL A 126 -8.14 -5.20 11.23
N ALA A 127 -7.90 -5.11 9.92
CA ALA A 127 -8.82 -5.61 8.90
C ALA A 127 -9.10 -7.12 8.99
N ASP A 128 -8.16 -7.90 9.54
CA ASP A 128 -8.30 -9.34 9.79
C ASP A 128 -8.99 -9.68 11.13
N LYS A 129 -9.30 -8.67 11.95
CA LYS A 129 -9.94 -8.79 13.26
C LYS A 129 -11.41 -8.36 13.27
N VAL A 130 -11.89 -7.83 12.16
CA VAL A 130 -13.25 -7.30 12.02
C VAL A 130 -13.94 -7.87 10.80
N ASP A 131 -15.24 -7.97 10.82
CA ASP A 131 -16.03 -8.49 9.69
C ASP A 131 -16.06 -7.51 8.50
N MET A 132 -15.95 -6.21 8.78
CA MET A 132 -16.07 -5.15 7.79
C MET A 132 -15.10 -4.02 8.12
N ALA A 133 -14.40 -3.52 7.13
CA ALA A 133 -13.50 -2.40 7.27
C ALA A 133 -13.62 -1.44 6.07
N LEU A 134 -13.54 -0.15 6.34
CA LEU A 134 -13.58 0.92 5.33
C LEU A 134 -12.61 2.02 5.73
N ASP A 135 -11.86 2.54 4.77
CA ASP A 135 -10.96 3.67 4.92
C ASP A 135 -11.30 4.81 3.95
N GLY A 136 -10.60 5.94 4.06
CA GLY A 136 -10.80 7.09 3.19
C GLY A 136 -12.10 7.85 3.47
N ILE A 137 -12.60 7.81 4.69
CA ILE A 137 -13.86 8.47 5.11
C ILE A 137 -13.65 9.89 5.69
N GLY A 138 -12.41 10.36 5.74
CA GLY A 138 -12.07 11.69 6.22
C GLY A 138 -12.23 12.80 5.18
N MET A 139 -11.85 14.01 5.59
CA MET A 139 -11.82 15.19 4.72
C MET A 139 -10.97 14.93 3.46
N MET A 140 -11.42 15.43 2.33
CA MET A 140 -10.66 15.34 1.07
C MET A 140 -9.49 16.32 1.07
N GLY A 141 -8.52 16.06 0.20
CA GLY A 141 -7.35 16.91 0.05
C GLY A 141 -6.56 16.60 -1.22
N SER A 142 -5.45 17.28 -1.38
CA SER A 142 -4.51 17.07 -2.47
C SER A 142 -3.07 17.30 -2.00
N GLY A 143 -2.10 16.88 -2.81
CA GLY A 143 -0.68 17.07 -2.50
C GLY A 143 -0.16 16.25 -1.33
N GLY A 144 -0.85 15.19 -0.91
CA GLY A 144 -0.46 14.36 0.23
C GLY A 144 1.00 13.95 0.20
N HIS A 145 1.67 13.99 1.37
CA HIS A 145 3.11 13.73 1.56
C HIS A 145 4.06 14.73 0.88
N THR A 146 3.58 15.91 0.52
CA THR A 146 4.40 17.00 -0.03
C THR A 146 4.28 18.27 0.82
N VAL A 147 5.15 19.25 0.56
CA VAL A 147 5.08 20.58 1.20
C VAL A 147 3.85 21.40 0.76
N ASP A 148 3.19 20.96 -0.30
CA ASP A 148 1.99 21.57 -0.87
C ASP A 148 0.71 20.82 -0.46
N GLU A 149 0.77 19.98 0.59
CA GLU A 149 -0.39 19.26 1.08
C GLU A 149 -1.44 20.21 1.62
N VAL A 150 -2.67 20.06 1.14
CA VAL A 150 -3.83 20.86 1.54
C VAL A 150 -5.04 20.00 1.81
N GLY A 151 -5.83 20.39 2.84
CA GLY A 151 -7.14 19.82 3.13
C GLY A 151 -8.25 20.69 2.54
N ASP A 152 -9.23 20.07 1.90
CA ASP A 152 -10.42 20.75 1.38
C ASP A 152 -11.51 20.83 2.45
N LEU A 153 -11.55 21.97 3.16
CA LEU A 153 -12.52 22.21 4.23
C LEU A 153 -13.98 22.20 3.74
N SER A 154 -14.23 22.44 2.46
CA SER A 154 -15.60 22.38 1.90
C SER A 154 -16.18 20.96 1.95
N THR A 155 -15.34 19.94 2.09
CA THR A 155 -15.75 18.53 2.18
C THR A 155 -15.99 18.06 3.61
N LEU A 156 -15.58 18.81 4.61
CA LEU A 156 -15.61 18.39 6.02
C LEU A 156 -17.02 18.02 6.49
N ASP A 157 -18.01 18.88 6.22
CA ASP A 157 -19.40 18.66 6.63
C ASP A 157 -19.98 17.40 5.97
N SER A 158 -19.78 17.25 4.65
CA SER A 158 -20.30 16.10 3.90
C SER A 158 -19.69 14.79 4.37
N GLN A 159 -18.40 14.76 4.63
CA GLN A 159 -17.71 13.58 5.13
C GLN A 159 -18.14 13.23 6.58
N THR A 160 -18.30 14.25 7.42
CA THR A 160 -18.80 14.07 8.80
C THR A 160 -20.22 13.50 8.81
N ILE A 161 -21.12 14.03 7.97
CA ILE A 161 -22.51 13.54 7.87
C ILE A 161 -22.52 12.08 7.38
N ARG A 162 -21.76 11.72 6.35
CA ARG A 162 -21.65 10.35 5.87
C ARG A 162 -21.22 9.39 6.98
N ALA A 163 -20.17 9.74 7.72
CA ALA A 163 -19.65 8.92 8.80
C ALA A 163 -20.67 8.79 9.94
N ALA A 164 -21.25 9.90 10.40
CA ALA A 164 -22.22 9.90 11.50
C ALA A 164 -23.49 9.09 11.18
N VAL A 165 -24.06 9.26 9.98
CA VAL A 165 -25.25 8.51 9.54
C VAL A 165 -24.92 7.02 9.38
N THR A 166 -23.73 6.68 8.88
CA THR A 166 -23.29 5.29 8.77
C THR A 166 -23.18 4.64 10.14
N LEU A 167 -22.53 5.28 11.10
CA LEU A 167 -22.43 4.80 12.48
C LEU A 167 -23.79 4.62 13.13
N TYR A 168 -24.68 5.59 12.95
CA TYR A 168 -26.05 5.51 13.47
C TYR A 168 -26.79 4.30 12.89
N ARG A 169 -26.73 4.08 11.58
CA ARG A 169 -27.38 2.93 10.93
C ARG A 169 -26.82 1.59 11.40
N LEU A 170 -25.50 1.50 11.57
CA LEU A 170 -24.86 0.30 12.09
C LEU A 170 -25.27 0.02 13.54
N SER A 171 -25.48 1.04 14.38
CA SER A 171 -25.92 0.87 15.76
C SER A 171 -27.36 0.36 15.90
N LEU A 172 -28.17 0.49 14.85
CA LEU A 172 -29.56 -0.02 14.80
C LEU A 172 -29.65 -1.44 14.23
N SER A 173 -28.56 -1.95 13.65
CA SER A 173 -28.53 -3.30 13.10
C SER A 173 -28.17 -4.29 14.21
N PRO A 174 -28.97 -5.35 14.41
CA PRO A 174 -28.72 -6.37 15.43
C PRO A 174 -27.47 -7.21 15.11
#